data_42a21087383c6f7d6eb673ca7fbd3d4e
#
_entry.id   42a21087383c6f7d6eb673ca7fbd3d4e
#
_cell.length_a   1.000
_cell.length_b   1.000
_cell.length_c   1.000
_cell.angle_alpha   90.00
_cell.angle_beta   90.00
_cell.angle_gamma   90.00
#
_symmetry.space_group_name_H-M   'P 1'
#
loop_
_entity.id
_entity.type
_entity.pdbx_description
1 polymer ?
#
loop_
_entity_poly.entity_id
_entity_poly.type
_entity_poly.pdbx_seq_one_letter_code
_entity_poly.pdbx_strand_id
1 'polypeptide(L)'
;MKRARTTYANRVQLDHVLAALMPTNALVVKLCMQTGLRISDVLELRTSELKRRQTVRESKTGKTRRIQWPAGLYEQMQEQAGKYWVFEGRTDRKKHRQRQTVWKDIKRAEKVFKRSGALTKGQNLGTHSARKYAAVNAYQRGGIKAAQKMLNHSDPMITRLYALADKEV
;
A
#
# COMPACT_ATOMS: atom_id res chain seq x y z
N MET A 1 -17.51 19.28 -1.38
CA MET A 1 -16.95 18.68 -0.14
C MET A 1 -15.48 18.31 -0.35
N LYS A 2 -14.55 18.87 0.43
CA LYS A 2 -13.15 18.43 0.42
C LYS A 2 -13.08 16.98 0.93
N ARG A 3 -12.58 16.05 0.12
CA ARG A 3 -12.35 14.67 0.57
C ARG A 3 -11.36 14.69 1.74
N ALA A 4 -11.76 14.11 2.87
CA ALA A 4 -10.88 14.00 4.03
C ALA A 4 -9.59 13.26 3.65
N ARG A 5 -8.44 13.81 4.01
CA ARG A 5 -7.13 13.20 3.75
C ARG A 5 -7.00 11.90 4.56
N THR A 6 -6.36 10.88 3.98
CA THR A 6 -6.02 9.67 4.74
C THR A 6 -4.99 10.01 5.81
N THR A 7 -5.17 9.43 7.00
CA THR A 7 -4.24 9.58 8.11
C THR A 7 -3.11 8.54 8.05
N TYR A 8 -2.07 8.77 8.82
CA TYR A 8 -1.06 7.77 9.16
C TYR A 8 -1.68 6.69 10.07
N ALA A 9 -1.13 5.50 10.01
CA ALA A 9 -1.38 4.42 10.97
C ALA A 9 -0.05 3.73 11.28
N ASN A 10 0.19 3.47 12.55
CA ASN A 10 1.37 2.74 12.98
C ASN A 10 1.27 1.24 12.66
N ARG A 11 2.33 0.50 12.95
CA ARG A 11 2.42 -0.93 12.61
C ARG A 11 1.29 -1.75 13.26
N VAL A 12 1.02 -1.54 14.53
CA VAL A 12 -0.01 -2.28 15.28
C VAL A 12 -1.40 -2.03 14.70
N GLN A 13 -1.72 -0.78 14.39
CA GLN A 13 -2.98 -0.40 13.77
C GLN A 13 -3.15 -1.00 12.38
N LEU A 14 -2.09 -1.03 11.58
CA LEU A 14 -2.13 -1.67 10.26
C LEU A 14 -2.26 -3.19 10.37
N ASP A 15 -1.62 -3.83 11.33
CA ASP A 15 -1.74 -5.27 11.55
C ASP A 15 -3.18 -5.67 11.93
N HIS A 16 -3.85 -4.88 12.78
CA HIS A 16 -5.28 -5.05 13.05
C HIS A 16 -6.11 -4.99 11.75
N VAL A 17 -5.89 -3.94 10.95
CA VAL A 17 -6.62 -3.78 9.68
C VAL A 17 -6.34 -4.95 8.75
N LEU A 18 -5.07 -5.35 8.58
CA LEU A 18 -4.66 -6.47 7.73
C LEU A 18 -5.36 -7.79 8.11
N ALA A 19 -5.51 -8.05 9.42
CA ALA A 19 -6.16 -9.25 9.92
C ALA A 19 -7.66 -9.35 9.53
N ALA A 20 -8.31 -8.21 9.28
CA ALA A 20 -9.72 -8.15 8.88
C ALA A 20 -9.95 -8.00 7.37
N LEU A 21 -8.89 -7.83 6.58
CA LEU A 21 -9.01 -7.76 5.13
C LEU A 21 -9.15 -9.16 4.51
N MET A 22 -9.78 -9.20 3.34
CA MET A 22 -9.68 -10.37 2.46
C MET A 22 -8.20 -10.66 2.15
N PRO A 23 -7.76 -11.94 2.13
CA PRO A 23 -6.34 -12.31 1.96
C PRO A 23 -5.63 -11.61 0.80
N THR A 24 -6.25 -11.59 -0.37
CA THR A 24 -5.73 -10.89 -1.56
C THR A 24 -5.54 -9.38 -1.32
N ASN A 25 -6.50 -8.72 -0.66
CA ASN A 25 -6.42 -7.29 -0.35
C ASN A 25 -5.35 -7.02 0.72
N ALA A 26 -5.23 -7.90 1.71
CA ALA A 26 -4.18 -7.83 2.72
C ALA A 26 -2.79 -7.93 2.09
N LEU A 27 -2.59 -8.85 1.14
CA LEU A 27 -1.34 -8.97 0.41
C LEU A 27 -0.99 -7.69 -0.38
N VAL A 28 -1.95 -7.10 -1.09
CA VAL A 28 -1.76 -5.81 -1.78
C VAL A 28 -1.30 -4.72 -0.81
N VAL A 29 -1.96 -4.61 0.35
CA VAL A 29 -1.60 -3.61 1.37
C VAL A 29 -0.20 -3.88 1.95
N LYS A 30 0.14 -5.14 2.27
CA LYS A 30 1.49 -5.54 2.74
C LYS A 30 2.58 -5.17 1.73
N LEU A 31 2.34 -5.40 0.43
CA LEU A 31 3.29 -5.00 -0.62
C LEU A 31 3.50 -3.49 -0.66
N CYS A 32 2.42 -2.69 -0.52
CA CYS A 32 2.54 -1.24 -0.45
C CYS A 32 3.30 -0.76 0.81
N MET A 33 3.10 -1.43 1.96
CA MET A 33 3.84 -1.15 3.19
C MET A 33 5.34 -1.41 3.07
N GLN A 34 5.73 -2.44 2.32
CA GLN A 34 7.12 -2.82 2.15
C GLN A 34 7.83 -2.03 1.05
N THR A 35 7.13 -1.69 -0.01
CA THR A 35 7.75 -1.09 -1.21
C THR A 35 7.45 0.39 -1.38
N GLY A 36 6.47 0.92 -0.67
CA GLY A 36 5.97 2.28 -0.88
C GLY A 36 5.29 2.49 -2.24
N LEU A 37 5.00 1.45 -3.01
CA LEU A 37 4.21 1.56 -4.25
C LEU A 37 2.79 2.05 -3.95
N ARG A 38 2.16 2.67 -4.94
CA ARG A 38 0.72 2.93 -4.87
C ARG A 38 -0.06 1.63 -5.07
N ILE A 39 -1.23 1.53 -4.45
CA ILE A 39 -2.10 0.34 -4.63
C ILE A 39 -2.39 0.08 -6.11
N SER A 40 -2.64 1.12 -6.92
CA SER A 40 -2.83 0.96 -8.37
C SER A 40 -1.64 0.27 -9.04
N ASP A 41 -0.41 0.71 -8.71
CA ASP A 41 0.79 0.15 -9.33
C ASP A 41 1.00 -1.34 -8.96
N VAL A 42 0.60 -1.74 -7.74
CA VAL A 42 0.62 -3.16 -7.31
C VAL A 42 -0.48 -3.96 -8.02
N LEU A 43 -1.68 -3.40 -8.15
CA LEU A 43 -2.81 -4.09 -8.78
C LEU A 43 -2.60 -4.31 -10.29
N GLU A 44 -1.83 -3.45 -10.95
CA GLU A 44 -1.51 -3.51 -12.38
C GLU A 44 -0.34 -4.45 -12.72
N LEU A 45 0.18 -5.23 -11.75
CA LEU A 45 1.25 -6.20 -11.98
C LEU A 45 0.76 -7.35 -12.87
N ARG A 46 1.47 -7.58 -13.97
CA ARG A 46 1.22 -8.68 -14.90
C ARG A 46 1.86 -9.97 -14.40
N THR A 47 1.14 -11.08 -14.49
CA THR A 47 1.67 -12.41 -14.13
C THR A 47 2.87 -12.79 -14.99
N SER A 48 2.83 -12.48 -16.29
CA SER A 48 3.93 -12.75 -17.23
C SER A 48 5.22 -12.00 -16.93
N GLU A 49 5.14 -10.88 -16.20
CA GLU A 49 6.30 -10.04 -15.83
C GLU A 49 6.75 -10.28 -14.39
N LEU A 50 6.04 -11.13 -13.63
CA LEU A 50 6.32 -11.34 -12.22
C LEU A 50 7.67 -12.02 -12.01
N LYS A 51 8.61 -11.28 -11.43
CA LYS A 51 9.95 -11.73 -11.05
C LYS A 51 10.27 -11.21 -9.66
N ARG A 52 11.06 -11.97 -8.88
CA ARG A 52 11.49 -11.53 -7.53
C ARG A 52 12.20 -10.16 -7.54
N ARG A 53 12.93 -9.87 -8.62
CA ARG A 53 13.49 -8.55 -8.92
C ARG A 53 12.92 -8.10 -10.24
N GLN A 54 12.15 -7.03 -10.23
CA GLN A 54 11.55 -6.48 -11.45
C GLN A 54 11.53 -4.96 -11.45
N THR A 55 11.42 -4.40 -12.64
CA THR A 55 11.19 -2.96 -12.83
C THR A 55 9.69 -2.71 -12.88
N VAL A 56 9.19 -1.85 -12.01
CA VAL A 56 7.79 -1.43 -11.98
C VAL A 56 7.69 -0.01 -12.52
N ARG A 57 6.79 0.23 -13.46
CA ARG A 57 6.44 1.56 -13.95
C ARG A 57 5.24 2.08 -13.16
N GLU A 58 5.41 3.23 -12.52
CA GLU A 58 4.32 3.85 -11.76
C GLU A 58 3.32 4.53 -12.72
N SER A 59 2.07 4.11 -12.68
CA SER A 59 1.02 4.56 -13.60
C SER A 59 0.77 6.07 -13.54
N LYS A 60 0.85 6.68 -12.35
CA LYS A 60 0.59 8.12 -12.15
C LYS A 60 1.73 9.03 -12.64
N THR A 61 2.98 8.59 -12.55
CA THR A 61 4.16 9.44 -12.80
C THR A 61 4.95 9.02 -14.04
N GLY A 62 4.67 7.83 -14.58
CA GLY A 62 5.45 7.22 -15.65
C GLY A 62 6.87 6.80 -15.24
N LYS A 63 7.31 7.13 -14.01
CA LYS A 63 8.63 6.79 -13.51
C LYS A 63 8.74 5.29 -13.29
N THR A 64 9.93 4.76 -13.54
CA THR A 64 10.26 3.37 -13.26
C THR A 64 11.13 3.25 -12.01
N ARG A 65 11.05 2.12 -11.33
CA ARG A 65 12.00 1.74 -10.30
C ARG A 65 12.14 0.24 -10.17
N ARG A 66 13.32 -0.17 -9.75
CA ARG A 66 13.59 -1.59 -9.46
C ARG A 66 13.04 -1.93 -8.09
N ILE A 67 12.26 -2.98 -8.03
CA ILE A 67 11.69 -3.56 -6.80
C ILE A 67 12.28 -4.94 -6.59
N GLN A 68 12.71 -5.21 -5.38
CA GLN A 68 12.99 -6.56 -4.89
C GLN A 68 11.89 -6.93 -3.91
N TRP A 69 11.06 -7.87 -4.30
CA TRP A 69 9.98 -8.36 -3.43
C TRP A 69 10.57 -9.17 -2.28
N PRO A 70 10.12 -8.98 -1.01
CA PRO A 70 10.45 -9.88 0.09
C PRO A 70 10.05 -11.32 -0.26
N ALA A 71 10.88 -12.30 0.10
CA ALA A 71 10.68 -13.70 -0.32
C ALA A 71 9.27 -14.20 -0.02
N GLY A 72 8.84 -14.18 1.23
CA GLY A 72 7.53 -14.67 1.61
C GLY A 72 6.34 -13.93 1.01
N LEU A 73 6.48 -12.64 0.61
CA LEU A 73 5.44 -11.93 -0.13
C LEU A 73 5.45 -12.30 -1.61
N TYR A 74 6.64 -12.54 -2.17
CA TYR A 74 6.76 -12.98 -3.56
C TYR A 74 6.14 -14.36 -3.78
N GLU A 75 6.36 -15.30 -2.85
CA GLU A 75 5.73 -16.62 -2.86
C GLU A 75 4.20 -16.51 -2.81
N GLN A 76 3.66 -15.69 -1.89
CA GLN A 76 2.22 -15.43 -1.83
C GLN A 76 1.68 -14.79 -3.12
N MET A 77 2.45 -13.92 -3.78
CA MET A 77 2.08 -13.37 -5.09
C MET A 77 2.00 -14.46 -6.16
N GLN A 78 2.96 -15.38 -6.18
CA GLN A 78 2.98 -16.50 -7.14
C GLN A 78 1.81 -17.46 -6.93
N GLU A 79 1.53 -17.82 -5.68
CA GLU A 79 0.43 -18.74 -5.32
C GLU A 79 -0.96 -18.21 -5.74
N GLN A 80 -1.16 -16.90 -5.61
CA GLN A 80 -2.47 -16.30 -5.95
C GLN A 80 -2.56 -15.72 -7.37
N ALA A 81 -1.43 -15.65 -8.10
CA ALA A 81 -1.39 -15.06 -9.44
C ALA A 81 -2.35 -15.75 -10.39
N GLY A 82 -3.15 -14.95 -11.08
CA GLY A 82 -4.02 -15.47 -12.12
C GLY A 82 -3.32 -15.56 -13.48
N LYS A 83 -4.11 -15.83 -14.53
CA LYS A 83 -3.57 -16.00 -15.89
C LYS A 83 -2.94 -14.73 -16.45
N TYR A 84 -3.54 -13.57 -16.19
CA TYR A 84 -3.12 -12.29 -16.79
C TYR A 84 -2.50 -11.33 -15.76
N TRP A 85 -3.08 -11.30 -14.57
CA TRP A 85 -2.73 -10.36 -13.52
C TRP A 85 -2.36 -11.10 -12.23
N VAL A 86 -1.37 -10.58 -11.52
CA VAL A 86 -1.06 -11.08 -10.17
C VAL A 86 -2.27 -10.92 -9.26
N PHE A 87 -3.04 -9.84 -9.44
CA PHE A 87 -4.26 -9.54 -8.69
C PHE A 87 -5.45 -9.46 -9.65
N GLU A 88 -6.01 -10.59 -10.01
CA GLU A 88 -7.17 -10.66 -10.91
C GLU A 88 -8.42 -10.01 -10.31
N GLY A 89 -9.27 -9.49 -11.18
CA GLY A 89 -10.60 -9.02 -10.83
C GLY A 89 -11.50 -10.16 -10.35
N ARG A 90 -12.37 -9.87 -9.38
CA ARG A 90 -13.27 -10.89 -8.82
C ARG A 90 -14.35 -11.36 -9.79
N THR A 91 -14.85 -10.45 -10.61
CA THR A 91 -15.95 -10.73 -11.58
C THR A 91 -15.43 -10.94 -13.00
N ASP A 92 -14.30 -10.35 -13.35
CA ASP A 92 -13.69 -10.46 -14.66
C ASP A 92 -12.18 -10.69 -14.51
N ARG A 93 -11.74 -11.93 -14.77
CA ARG A 93 -10.32 -12.32 -14.65
C ARG A 93 -9.43 -11.70 -15.73
N LYS A 94 -9.99 -11.17 -16.80
CA LYS A 94 -9.24 -10.44 -17.84
C LYS A 94 -8.83 -9.04 -17.38
N LYS A 95 -9.44 -8.53 -16.30
CA LYS A 95 -9.13 -7.26 -15.68
C LYS A 95 -8.41 -7.47 -14.36
N HIS A 96 -7.54 -6.55 -14.00
CA HIS A 96 -6.95 -6.55 -12.66
C HIS A 96 -7.98 -6.15 -11.60
N ARG A 97 -7.69 -6.50 -10.36
CA ARG A 97 -8.51 -6.13 -9.20
C ARG A 97 -8.60 -4.61 -9.08
N GLN A 98 -9.79 -4.09 -8.83
CA GLN A 98 -10.01 -2.66 -8.77
C GLN A 98 -9.57 -2.08 -7.41
N ARG A 99 -8.91 -0.91 -7.45
CA ARG A 99 -8.54 -0.15 -6.24
C ARG A 99 -9.73 0.09 -5.31
N GLN A 100 -10.93 0.29 -5.88
CA GLN A 100 -12.16 0.51 -5.11
C GLN A 100 -12.51 -0.70 -4.23
N THR A 101 -12.23 -1.93 -4.69
CA THR A 101 -12.46 -3.15 -3.91
C THR A 101 -11.57 -3.17 -2.66
N VAL A 102 -10.29 -2.83 -2.81
CA VAL A 102 -9.35 -2.74 -1.68
C VAL A 102 -9.75 -1.61 -0.72
N TRP A 103 -10.14 -0.46 -1.25
CA TRP A 103 -10.59 0.67 -0.45
C TRP A 103 -11.84 0.34 0.40
N LYS A 104 -12.85 -0.28 -0.19
CA LYS A 104 -14.07 -0.70 0.53
C LYS A 104 -13.74 -1.66 1.67
N ASP A 105 -12.83 -2.60 1.44
CA ASP A 105 -12.41 -3.57 2.45
C ASP A 105 -11.67 -2.89 3.61
N ILE A 106 -10.74 -1.96 3.32
CA ILE A 106 -10.07 -1.13 4.33
C ILE A 106 -11.11 -0.35 5.16
N LYS A 107 -12.11 0.26 4.51
CA LYS A 107 -13.15 1.02 5.21
C LYS A 107 -14.02 0.15 6.11
N ARG A 108 -14.29 -1.08 5.69
CA ARG A 108 -14.99 -2.06 6.53
C ARG A 108 -14.17 -2.39 7.78
N ALA A 109 -12.89 -2.73 7.62
CA ALA A 109 -11.98 -3.01 8.73
C ALA A 109 -11.83 -1.79 9.66
N GLU A 110 -11.62 -0.60 9.11
CA GLU A 110 -11.54 0.66 9.88
C GLU A 110 -12.77 0.84 10.79
N LYS A 111 -13.98 0.63 10.27
CA LYS A 111 -15.23 0.75 11.04
C LYS A 111 -15.27 -0.22 12.21
N VAL A 112 -14.83 -1.46 12.02
CA VAL A 112 -14.77 -2.47 13.08
C VAL A 112 -13.81 -2.03 14.18
N PHE A 113 -12.57 -1.66 13.82
CA PHE A 113 -11.53 -1.31 14.80
C PHE A 113 -11.73 0.05 15.47
N LYS A 114 -12.46 0.98 14.87
CA LYS A 114 -12.94 2.17 15.60
C LYS A 114 -13.95 1.85 16.69
N ARG A 115 -14.81 0.86 16.47
CA ARG A 115 -15.77 0.42 17.48
C ARG A 115 -15.10 -0.30 18.65
N SER A 116 -14.06 -1.08 18.39
CA SER A 116 -13.29 -1.78 19.43
C SER A 116 -12.27 -0.87 20.16
N GLY A 117 -12.07 0.37 19.71
CA GLY A 117 -11.08 1.29 20.27
C GLY A 117 -9.65 1.07 19.80
N ALA A 118 -9.38 0.07 18.93
CA ALA A 118 -8.04 -0.17 18.37
C ALA A 118 -7.62 0.92 17.38
N LEU A 119 -8.58 1.66 16.82
CA LEU A 119 -8.37 2.86 16.02
C LEU A 119 -9.10 4.05 16.64
N THR A 120 -8.49 5.24 16.59
CA THR A 120 -9.11 6.46 17.08
C THR A 120 -10.25 6.92 16.14
N LYS A 121 -11.24 7.63 16.68
CA LYS A 121 -12.36 8.16 15.89
C LYS A 121 -11.90 9.09 14.76
N GLY A 122 -10.84 9.86 14.97
CA GLY A 122 -10.29 10.81 14.00
C GLY A 122 -9.48 10.17 12.87
N GLN A 123 -9.05 8.92 13.02
CA GLN A 123 -8.30 8.24 11.97
C GLN A 123 -9.17 8.01 10.72
N ASN A 124 -8.56 8.22 9.55
CA ASN A 124 -9.19 8.02 8.25
C ASN A 124 -8.26 7.19 7.38
N LEU A 125 -8.39 5.86 7.47
CA LEU A 125 -7.55 4.93 6.73
C LEU A 125 -8.03 4.76 5.28
N GLY A 126 -7.11 4.49 4.39
CA GLY A 126 -7.40 4.28 2.99
C GLY A 126 -6.21 3.72 2.23
N THR A 127 -6.34 3.67 0.92
CA THR A 127 -5.32 3.09 0.02
C THR A 127 -3.95 3.79 0.08
N HIS A 128 -3.86 4.99 0.65
CA HIS A 128 -2.59 5.69 0.84
C HIS A 128 -1.96 5.48 2.22
N SER A 129 -2.68 4.92 3.19
CA SER A 129 -2.15 4.72 4.56
C SER A 129 -0.95 3.78 4.59
N ALA A 130 -0.98 2.68 3.81
CA ALA A 130 0.15 1.76 3.67
C ALA A 130 1.41 2.46 3.10
N ARG A 131 1.23 3.32 2.10
CA ARG A 131 2.33 4.08 1.51
C ARG A 131 2.87 5.15 2.46
N LYS A 132 2.00 5.76 3.28
CA LYS A 132 2.44 6.67 4.36
C LYS A 132 3.29 5.94 5.39
N TYR A 133 2.86 4.77 5.82
CA TYR A 133 3.64 3.92 6.71
C TYR A 133 5.03 3.60 6.13
N ALA A 134 5.11 3.19 4.86
CA ALA A 134 6.38 2.92 4.19
C ALA A 134 7.31 4.15 4.19
N ALA A 135 6.75 5.34 3.96
CA ALA A 135 7.51 6.59 3.94
C ALA A 135 8.06 6.96 5.32
N VAL A 136 7.22 6.88 6.36
CA VAL A 136 7.61 7.16 7.74
C VAL A 136 8.67 6.18 8.22
N ASN A 137 8.49 4.89 7.97
CA ASN A 137 9.44 3.85 8.32
C ASN A 137 10.81 4.05 7.60
N ALA A 138 10.80 4.43 6.32
CA ALA A 138 12.02 4.77 5.61
C ALA A 138 12.70 6.03 6.17
N TYR A 139 11.91 7.03 6.55
CA TYR A 139 12.41 8.26 7.17
C TYR A 139 13.09 7.97 8.51
N GLN A 140 12.48 7.17 9.37
CA GLN A 140 13.05 6.78 10.66
C GLN A 140 14.38 6.03 10.54
N ARG A 141 14.56 5.26 9.45
CA ARG A 141 15.79 4.48 9.21
C ARG A 141 16.91 5.27 8.56
N GLY A 142 16.63 6.23 7.71
CA GLY A 142 17.64 6.91 6.89
C GLY A 142 17.28 8.33 6.46
N GLY A 143 16.38 8.99 7.21
CA GLY A 143 16.00 10.37 7.02
C GLY A 143 15.25 10.64 5.69
N ILE A 144 15.23 11.93 5.32
CA ILE A 144 14.46 12.43 4.17
C ILE A 144 14.85 11.77 2.84
N LYS A 145 16.14 11.48 2.64
CA LYS A 145 16.64 10.85 1.41
C LYS A 145 16.11 9.42 1.24
N ALA A 146 16.06 8.65 2.34
CA ALA A 146 15.52 7.29 2.33
C ALA A 146 14.01 7.29 2.04
N ALA A 147 13.26 8.22 2.63
CA ALA A 147 11.84 8.37 2.37
C ALA A 147 11.54 8.83 0.93
N GLN A 148 12.33 9.74 0.37
CA GLN A 148 12.23 10.14 -1.03
C GLN A 148 12.46 8.96 -1.98
N LYS A 149 13.52 8.19 -1.74
CA LYS A 149 13.83 6.98 -2.52
C LYS A 149 12.70 5.95 -2.41
N MET A 150 12.15 5.75 -1.20
CA MET A 150 11.02 4.83 -0.94
C MET A 150 9.78 5.25 -1.73
N LEU A 151 9.51 6.54 -1.83
CA LEU A 151 8.33 7.06 -2.53
C LEU A 151 8.57 7.34 -4.01
N ASN A 152 9.81 7.26 -4.49
CA ASN A 152 10.19 7.67 -5.86
C ASN A 152 9.74 9.11 -6.20
N HIS A 153 9.80 10.00 -5.19
CA HIS A 153 9.42 11.39 -5.31
C HIS A 153 10.62 12.27 -5.69
N SER A 154 10.39 13.22 -6.58
CA SER A 154 11.36 14.27 -6.92
C SER A 154 11.29 15.46 -5.96
N ASP A 155 10.17 15.67 -5.26
CA ASP A 155 9.94 16.79 -4.35
C ASP A 155 10.16 16.40 -2.88
N PRO A 156 11.18 17.00 -2.20
CA PRO A 156 11.43 16.77 -0.78
C PRO A 156 10.28 17.23 0.13
N MET A 157 9.54 18.27 -0.28
CA MET A 157 8.49 18.86 0.54
C MET A 157 7.31 17.89 0.73
N ILE A 158 6.91 17.17 -0.33
CA ILE A 158 5.87 16.14 -0.23
C ILE A 158 6.32 15.02 0.71
N THR A 159 7.59 14.66 0.69
CA THR A 159 8.15 13.64 1.57
C THR A 159 8.17 14.11 3.04
N ARG A 160 8.48 15.37 3.30
CA ARG A 160 8.42 15.97 4.67
C ARG A 160 7.01 15.92 5.25
N LEU A 161 5.97 16.20 4.45
CA LEU A 161 4.57 16.11 4.89
C LEU A 161 4.18 14.70 5.36
N TYR A 162 4.74 13.65 4.74
CA TYR A 162 4.52 12.27 5.19
C TYR A 162 5.28 11.96 6.50
N ALA A 163 6.48 12.50 6.65
CA ALA A 163 7.32 12.27 7.83
C ALA A 163 6.82 13.04 9.07
N LEU A 164 6.24 14.24 8.89
CA LEU A 164 5.68 15.05 9.98
C LEU A 164 4.35 14.46 10.52
N ALA A 165 3.65 13.65 9.75
CA ALA A 165 2.43 12.97 10.19
C ALA A 165 2.66 11.99 11.36
N ASP A 166 3.91 11.67 11.68
CA ASP A 166 4.30 10.80 12.80
C ASP A 166 4.49 11.57 14.13
N LYS A 167 4.52 12.90 14.08
CA LYS A 167 4.72 13.73 15.28
C LYS A 167 3.41 14.17 15.94
N GLU A 168 2.27 13.89 15.33
CA GLU A 168 0.94 14.30 15.80
C GLU A 168 0.12 13.12 16.38
N VAL A 169 0.78 12.00 16.76
CA VAL A 169 0.13 10.84 17.41
C VAL A 169 0.78 10.56 18.74
#